data_d70cf84051690cdbbef22578cb10ea90
#
_entry.id   d70cf84051690cdbbef22578cb10ea90
#
_cell.length_a   1.000
_cell.length_b   1.000
_cell.length_c   1.000
_cell.angle_alpha   90.00
_cell.angle_beta   90.00
_cell.angle_gamma   90.00
#
_symmetry.space_group_name_H-M   'P 1'
#
loop_
_entity.id
_entity.type
_entity.pdbx_description
1 polymer ?
#
loop_
_entity_poly.entity_id
_entity_poly.type
_entity_poly.pdbx_seq_one_letter_code
_entity_poly.pdbx_strand_id
1 'polypeptide(L)'
;MIQYTYGSNIYRYYSDGYLTYRYLGSADTSGTRAGEALMNAYKFIAGADMLKGPDTEIILSSVERKAGGIYEFGFDYQVDGLTVRTEYDMKDGSGRKLEHAIRILADGRRVLECDWLIRSFRVENTRKYNDRLLELMAKEGILWRNLNISDIDTGYYIRSSQDTVLEPALIITANERFRVYLDMVAEEGE
;
A
#
# COMPACT_ATOMS: atom_id res chain seq x y z
N MET A 1 -17.02 13.39 -0.31
CA MET A 1 -15.78 13.82 0.41
C MET A 1 -16.20 14.63 1.64
N ILE A 2 -15.59 14.35 2.78
CA ILE A 2 -15.73 15.10 4.03
C ILE A 2 -14.37 15.73 4.34
N GLN A 3 -14.34 17.02 4.71
CA GLN A 3 -13.10 17.71 5.07
C GLN A 3 -13.17 18.22 6.49
N TYR A 4 -12.12 17.99 7.25
CA TYR A 4 -11.88 18.54 8.57
C TYR A 4 -10.62 19.40 8.54
N THR A 5 -10.67 20.54 9.20
CA THR A 5 -9.52 21.44 9.36
C THR A 5 -9.35 21.74 10.84
N TYR A 6 -8.13 21.53 11.35
CA TYR A 6 -7.73 21.84 12.73
C TYR A 6 -6.36 22.50 12.74
N GLY A 7 -6.33 23.79 13.05
CA GLY A 7 -5.11 24.60 12.94
C GLY A 7 -4.53 24.52 11.52
N SER A 8 -3.29 24.09 11.41
CA SER A 8 -2.60 23.91 10.14
C SER A 8 -2.81 22.51 9.52
N ASN A 9 -3.71 21.70 10.03
CA ASN A 9 -3.92 20.33 9.57
C ASN A 9 -5.22 20.24 8.79
N ILE A 10 -5.16 19.64 7.60
CA ILE A 10 -6.33 19.34 6.76
C ILE A 10 -6.42 17.84 6.56
N TYR A 11 -7.58 17.28 6.86
CA TYR A 11 -7.94 15.89 6.60
C TYR A 11 -9.09 15.87 5.59
N ARG A 12 -8.99 15.03 4.57
CA ARG A 12 -10.06 14.77 3.62
C ARG A 12 -10.31 13.28 3.56
N TYR A 13 -11.54 12.90 3.81
CA TYR A 13 -12.00 11.52 3.72
C TYR A 13 -12.97 11.37 2.55
N TYR A 14 -12.74 10.38 1.72
CA TYR A 14 -13.53 10.05 0.55
C TYR A 14 -14.36 8.80 0.82
N SER A 15 -15.54 8.69 0.18
CA SER A 15 -16.48 7.58 0.39
C SER A 15 -15.93 6.19 -0.01
N ASP A 16 -14.89 6.17 -0.82
CA ASP A 16 -14.17 4.96 -1.23
C ASP A 16 -13.09 4.50 -0.23
N GLY A 17 -13.05 5.11 0.96
CA GLY A 17 -12.10 4.78 2.02
C GLY A 17 -10.73 5.44 1.85
N TYR A 18 -10.57 6.38 0.92
CA TYR A 18 -9.32 7.10 0.78
C TYR A 18 -9.26 8.29 1.73
N LEU A 19 -8.18 8.43 2.47
CA LEU A 19 -7.88 9.54 3.36
C LEU A 19 -6.68 10.31 2.84
N THR A 20 -6.78 11.64 2.82
CA THR A 20 -5.61 12.49 2.67
C THR A 20 -5.43 13.38 3.90
N TYR A 21 -4.19 13.53 4.31
CA TYR A 21 -3.78 14.50 5.32
C TYR A 21 -2.72 15.42 4.74
N ARG A 22 -2.83 16.70 5.05
CA ARG A 22 -1.86 17.74 4.64
C ARG A 22 -1.62 18.69 5.79
N TYR A 23 -0.36 18.96 6.09
CA TYR A 23 0.07 20.03 7.00
C TYR A 23 0.37 21.28 6.19
N LEU A 24 -0.25 22.40 6.54
CA LEU A 24 -0.10 23.69 5.82
C LEU A 24 1.09 24.54 6.27
N GLY A 25 1.77 24.16 7.33
CA GLY A 25 2.96 24.88 7.81
C GLY A 25 4.22 24.49 7.05
N SER A 26 5.32 25.12 7.42
CA SER A 26 6.63 24.81 6.84
C SER A 26 7.19 23.51 7.40
N ALA A 27 7.85 22.74 6.54
CA ALA A 27 8.64 21.59 6.96
C ALA A 27 9.88 22.05 7.76
N ASP A 28 10.28 21.25 8.74
CA ASP A 28 11.55 21.44 9.42
C ASP A 28 12.64 20.66 8.67
N THR A 29 13.47 21.40 7.95
CA THR A 29 14.55 20.82 7.15
C THR A 29 15.88 20.74 7.88
N SER A 30 15.94 21.15 9.16
CA SER A 30 17.16 21.23 9.95
C SER A 30 17.56 19.85 10.49
N GLY A 31 18.38 19.13 9.75
CA GLY A 31 19.11 17.96 10.28
C GLY A 31 18.25 16.73 10.59
N THR A 32 17.10 16.55 9.94
CA THR A 32 16.21 15.41 10.13
C THR A 32 16.93 14.07 9.94
N ARG A 33 16.80 13.18 10.90
CA ARG A 33 17.24 11.79 10.82
C ARG A 33 16.07 10.89 10.37
N ALA A 34 16.37 9.91 9.53
CA ALA A 34 15.37 8.98 9.04
C ALA A 34 14.55 8.32 10.17
N GLY A 35 15.21 7.93 11.27
CA GLY A 35 14.54 7.31 12.42
C GLY A 35 13.54 8.23 13.13
N GLU A 36 13.81 9.53 13.21
CA GLU A 36 12.90 10.52 13.81
C GLU A 36 11.66 10.70 12.94
N ALA A 37 11.85 10.84 11.63
CA ALA A 37 10.76 10.94 10.67
C ALA A 37 9.91 9.66 10.64
N LEU A 38 10.56 8.49 10.69
CA LEU A 38 9.87 7.19 10.76
C LEU A 38 9.04 7.06 12.04
N MET A 39 9.59 7.48 13.18
CA MET A 39 8.85 7.46 14.44
C MET A 39 7.59 8.34 14.38
N ASN A 40 7.67 9.50 13.71
CA ASN A 40 6.50 10.36 13.51
C ASN A 40 5.46 9.70 12.60
N ALA A 41 5.90 9.01 11.53
CA ALA A 41 5.01 8.24 10.67
C ALA A 41 4.30 7.11 11.44
N TYR A 42 5.03 6.34 12.24
CA TYR A 42 4.43 5.29 13.08
C TYR A 42 3.44 5.83 14.11
N LYS A 43 3.77 6.92 14.79
CA LYS A 43 2.84 7.57 15.74
C LYS A 43 1.56 8.03 15.06
N PHE A 44 1.66 8.54 13.85
CA PHE A 44 0.51 8.97 13.07
C PHE A 44 -0.42 7.78 12.72
N ILE A 45 0.16 6.67 12.24
CA ILE A 45 -0.58 5.43 11.96
C ILE A 45 -1.19 4.86 13.23
N ALA A 46 -0.42 4.77 14.32
CA ALA A 46 -0.89 4.25 15.59
C ALA A 46 -2.02 5.08 16.21
N GLY A 47 -2.04 6.39 15.98
CA GLY A 47 -3.15 7.26 16.37
C GLY A 47 -4.48 6.94 15.68
N ALA A 48 -4.43 6.20 14.57
CA ALA A 48 -5.59 5.75 13.79
C ALA A 48 -5.77 4.22 13.80
N ASP A 49 -5.20 3.52 14.79
CA ASP A 49 -5.17 2.03 14.88
C ASP A 49 -6.57 1.38 14.80
N MET A 50 -7.61 2.09 15.25
CA MET A 50 -9.01 1.64 15.14
C MET A 50 -9.49 1.49 13.68
N LEU A 51 -8.75 2.00 12.71
CA LEU A 51 -9.14 1.95 11.29
C LEU A 51 -8.67 0.66 10.61
N LYS A 52 -7.83 -0.14 11.24
CA LYS A 52 -7.42 -1.46 10.74
C LYS A 52 -8.30 -2.58 11.29
N GLY A 53 -8.45 -3.67 10.55
CA GLY A 53 -9.13 -4.87 11.01
C GLY A 53 -8.27 -5.68 12.00
N PRO A 54 -8.88 -6.63 12.73
CA PRO A 54 -8.19 -7.45 13.73
C PRO A 54 -7.09 -8.32 13.12
N ASP A 55 -7.27 -8.80 11.90
CA ASP A 55 -6.35 -9.71 11.21
C ASP A 55 -5.37 -8.94 10.29
N THR A 56 -5.24 -7.63 10.49
CA THR A 56 -4.47 -6.75 9.61
C THR A 56 -3.27 -6.18 10.34
N GLU A 57 -2.09 -6.42 9.82
CA GLU A 57 -0.86 -5.74 10.22
C GLU A 57 -0.50 -4.64 9.21
N ILE A 58 0.27 -3.66 9.66
CA ILE A 58 0.82 -2.61 8.80
C ILE A 58 2.33 -2.73 8.84
N ILE A 59 2.94 -2.97 7.68
CA ILE A 59 4.38 -3.18 7.54
C ILE A 59 5.02 -2.03 6.75
N LEU A 60 6.24 -1.64 7.11
CA LEU A 60 7.04 -0.70 6.33
C LEU A 60 7.59 -1.41 5.09
N SER A 61 7.22 -0.92 3.91
CA SER A 61 7.61 -1.51 2.62
C SER A 61 8.64 -0.68 1.87
N SER A 62 8.65 0.64 2.06
CA SER A 62 9.63 1.50 1.39
C SER A 62 10.03 2.71 2.22
N VAL A 63 11.26 3.18 1.99
CA VAL A 63 11.79 4.42 2.56
C VAL A 63 12.56 5.16 1.47
N GLU A 64 12.18 6.41 1.21
CA GLU A 64 12.87 7.26 0.25
C GLU A 64 13.20 8.61 0.88
N ARG A 65 14.43 9.07 0.69
CA ARG A 65 14.84 10.42 1.10
C ARG A 65 14.50 11.41 0.00
N LYS A 66 13.68 12.39 0.31
CA LYS A 66 13.35 13.51 -0.57
C LYS A 66 14.25 14.72 -0.29
N ALA A 67 14.13 15.75 -1.10
CA ALA A 67 14.85 17.01 -0.90
C ALA A 67 14.51 17.64 0.46
N GLY A 68 15.45 18.41 1.02
CA GLY A 68 15.21 19.16 2.27
C GLY A 68 15.15 18.31 3.54
N GLY A 69 15.66 17.06 3.52
CA GLY A 69 15.66 16.20 4.71
C GLY A 69 14.28 15.63 5.05
N ILE A 70 13.35 15.65 4.12
CA ILE A 70 12.05 15.00 4.23
C ILE A 70 12.21 13.54 3.81
N TYR A 71 11.45 12.65 4.44
CA TYR A 71 11.40 11.24 4.10
C TYR A 71 9.99 10.85 3.68
N GLU A 72 9.92 10.02 2.63
CA GLU A 72 8.72 9.35 2.21
C GLU A 72 8.78 7.90 2.66
N PHE A 73 7.71 7.44 3.29
CA PHE A 73 7.54 6.09 3.77
C PHE A 73 6.32 5.48 3.09
N GLY A 74 6.49 4.29 2.54
CA GLY A 74 5.40 3.45 2.05
C GLY A 74 5.14 2.31 3.04
N PHE A 75 3.87 2.14 3.41
CA PHE A 75 3.44 1.02 4.24
C PHE A 75 2.36 0.24 3.52
N ASP A 76 2.42 -1.08 3.64
CA ASP A 76 1.42 -1.98 3.11
C ASP A 76 0.69 -2.72 4.24
N TYR A 77 -0.49 -3.21 3.95
CA TYR A 77 -1.17 -4.16 4.80
C TYR A 77 -0.56 -5.55 4.64
N GLN A 78 -0.57 -6.30 5.74
CA GLN A 78 -0.26 -7.72 5.76
C GLN A 78 -1.42 -8.47 6.41
N VAL A 79 -1.88 -9.53 5.76
CA VAL A 79 -2.97 -10.39 6.22
C VAL A 79 -2.49 -11.83 6.11
N ASP A 80 -2.53 -12.57 7.19
CA ASP A 80 -2.06 -13.96 7.26
C ASP A 80 -0.63 -14.14 6.70
N GLY A 81 0.25 -13.20 7.01
CA GLY A 81 1.65 -13.20 6.56
C GLY A 81 1.86 -12.77 5.10
N LEU A 82 0.80 -12.54 4.33
CA LEU A 82 0.86 -12.12 2.93
C LEU A 82 0.64 -10.62 2.79
N THR A 83 1.45 -9.98 1.96
CA THR A 83 1.34 -8.54 1.69
C THR A 83 0.14 -8.24 0.79
N VAL A 84 -0.62 -7.21 1.13
CA VAL A 84 -1.70 -6.68 0.29
C VAL A 84 -1.15 -5.55 -0.56
N ARG A 85 -0.94 -5.80 -1.83
CA ARG A 85 -0.49 -4.80 -2.81
C ARG A 85 -1.65 -3.92 -3.26
N THR A 86 -1.35 -2.65 -3.47
CA THR A 86 -2.32 -1.63 -3.85
C THR A 86 -1.81 -0.85 -5.06
N GLU A 87 -2.68 -0.63 -6.05
CA GLU A 87 -2.45 0.35 -7.10
C GLU A 87 -3.72 1.22 -7.21
N TYR A 88 -3.74 2.32 -6.51
CA TYR A 88 -4.91 3.17 -6.39
C TYR A 88 -4.63 4.59 -6.89
N ASP A 89 -5.55 5.16 -7.67
CA ASP A 89 -5.38 6.51 -8.19
C ASP A 89 -5.45 7.55 -7.06
N MET A 90 -4.40 8.34 -6.92
CA MET A 90 -4.33 9.39 -5.91
C MET A 90 -5.37 10.48 -6.18
N LYS A 91 -6.02 10.96 -5.12
CA LYS A 91 -7.07 11.98 -5.20
C LYS A 91 -6.52 13.42 -5.18
N ASP A 92 -5.24 13.58 -5.43
CA ASP A 92 -4.57 14.89 -5.49
C ASP A 92 -4.64 15.57 -6.88
N GLY A 93 -5.24 14.90 -7.84
CA GLY A 93 -5.33 15.38 -9.23
C GLY A 93 -4.05 15.23 -10.05
N SER A 94 -3.02 14.57 -9.49
CA SER A 94 -1.72 14.38 -10.18
C SER A 94 -1.75 13.30 -11.25
N GLY A 95 -2.77 12.44 -11.26
CA GLY A 95 -2.82 11.22 -12.09
C GLY A 95 -1.83 10.15 -11.67
N ARG A 96 -1.18 10.30 -10.50
CA ARG A 96 -0.28 9.30 -9.95
C ARG A 96 -1.05 8.19 -9.26
N LYS A 97 -0.45 7.01 -9.21
CA LYS A 97 -0.96 5.89 -8.41
C LYS A 97 -0.31 5.86 -7.03
N LEU A 98 -1.09 5.46 -6.05
CA LEU A 98 -0.62 5.08 -4.72
C LEU A 98 -0.07 3.65 -4.83
N GLU A 99 1.23 3.50 -4.71
CA GLU A 99 1.92 2.20 -4.85
C GLU A 99 1.90 1.37 -3.55
N HIS A 100 1.56 2.01 -2.44
CA HIS A 100 1.44 1.42 -1.11
C HIS A 100 0.08 1.77 -0.52
N ALA A 101 -0.43 0.96 0.40
CA ALA A 101 -1.69 1.25 1.07
C ALA A 101 -1.66 2.58 1.84
N ILE A 102 -0.49 2.95 2.36
CA ILE A 102 -0.24 4.21 3.06
C ILE A 102 1.06 4.82 2.55
N ARG A 103 0.99 6.06 2.12
CA ARG A 103 2.15 6.89 1.79
C ARG A 103 2.24 8.04 2.78
N ILE A 104 3.38 8.22 3.43
CA ILE A 104 3.60 9.30 4.41
C ILE A 104 4.86 10.08 4.06
N LEU A 105 4.72 11.42 3.98
CA LEU A 105 5.87 12.32 4.03
C LEU A 105 6.02 12.86 5.45
N ALA A 106 7.21 12.75 6.00
CA ALA A 106 7.51 13.24 7.34
C ALA A 106 8.89 13.92 7.41
N ASP A 107 9.00 14.91 8.28
CA ASP A 107 10.26 15.48 8.74
C ASP A 107 10.60 15.02 10.17
N GLY A 108 11.65 15.55 10.77
CA GLY A 108 12.08 15.19 12.12
C GLY A 108 11.09 15.55 13.24
N ARG A 109 10.07 16.33 12.95
CA ARG A 109 9.11 16.80 13.97
C ARG A 109 7.70 16.27 13.75
N ARG A 110 7.29 16.03 12.50
CA ARG A 110 5.89 15.73 12.21
C ARG A 110 5.68 15.04 10.85
N VAL A 111 4.47 14.53 10.66
CA VAL A 111 3.95 14.16 9.34
C VAL A 111 3.54 15.45 8.60
N LEU A 112 3.93 15.54 7.33
CA LEU A 112 3.61 16.65 6.43
C LEU A 112 2.45 16.28 5.50
N GLU A 113 2.47 15.06 5.00
CA GLU A 113 1.44 14.51 4.13
C GLU A 113 1.19 13.06 4.47
N CYS A 114 -0.05 12.64 4.31
CA CYS A 114 -0.41 11.23 4.30
C CYS A 114 -1.48 11.00 3.24
N ASP A 115 -1.30 9.95 2.45
CA ASP A 115 -2.27 9.39 1.54
C ASP A 115 -2.51 7.94 1.98
N TRP A 116 -3.72 7.61 2.36
CA TRP A 116 -4.05 6.33 2.98
C TRP A 116 -5.32 5.74 2.38
N LEU A 117 -5.21 4.58 1.76
CA LEU A 117 -6.36 3.75 1.39
C LEU A 117 -6.74 2.88 2.60
N ILE A 118 -7.70 3.35 3.39
CA ILE A 118 -8.16 2.66 4.59
C ILE A 118 -8.93 1.41 4.18
N ARG A 119 -8.46 0.25 4.64
CA ARG A 119 -9.10 -1.05 4.48
C ARG A 119 -9.01 -1.85 5.77
N SER A 120 -10.05 -2.62 6.01
CA SER A 120 -10.13 -3.57 7.11
C SER A 120 -10.33 -4.95 6.48
N PHE A 121 -9.49 -5.90 6.85
CA PHE A 121 -9.54 -7.25 6.33
C PHE A 121 -9.95 -8.22 7.43
N ARG A 122 -10.60 -9.28 7.01
CA ARG A 122 -10.93 -10.43 7.84
C ARG A 122 -10.73 -11.70 7.01
N VAL A 123 -10.05 -12.67 7.58
CA VAL A 123 -9.90 -13.99 6.97
C VAL A 123 -11.25 -14.72 7.09
N GLU A 124 -11.84 -15.09 5.95
CA GLU A 124 -13.13 -15.79 5.92
C GLU A 124 -12.96 -17.29 5.72
N ASN A 125 -12.03 -17.68 4.88
CA ASN A 125 -11.80 -19.08 4.52
C ASN A 125 -10.31 -19.35 4.35
N THR A 126 -9.89 -20.58 4.67
CA THR A 126 -8.57 -21.10 4.34
C THR A 126 -8.75 -22.15 3.25
N ARG A 127 -8.19 -21.91 2.08
CA ARG A 127 -8.20 -22.81 0.93
C ARG A 127 -6.79 -23.07 0.46
N LYS A 128 -6.57 -24.24 -0.15
CA LYS A 128 -5.36 -24.49 -0.90
C LYS A 128 -5.47 -23.87 -2.28
N TYR A 129 -4.42 -23.23 -2.72
CA TYR A 129 -4.35 -22.60 -4.03
C TYR A 129 -3.23 -23.22 -4.85
N ASN A 130 -3.45 -23.31 -6.16
CA ASN A 130 -2.42 -23.74 -7.09
C ASN A 130 -1.44 -22.60 -7.33
N ASP A 131 -0.18 -22.81 -6.93
CA ASP A 131 0.94 -21.88 -7.09
C ASP A 131 1.85 -22.25 -8.28
N ARG A 132 1.42 -23.14 -9.16
CA ARG A 132 2.19 -23.58 -10.31
C ARG A 132 2.38 -22.47 -11.32
N LEU A 133 3.43 -21.72 -11.14
CA LEU A 133 3.78 -20.53 -11.91
C LEU A 133 3.62 -20.72 -13.41
N LEU A 134 4.16 -21.79 -14.00
CA LEU A 134 4.13 -22.02 -15.43
C LEU A 134 2.71 -22.25 -15.96
N GLU A 135 1.84 -22.89 -15.20
CA GLU A 135 0.43 -23.10 -15.56
C GLU A 135 -0.33 -21.78 -15.53
N LEU A 136 -0.14 -20.98 -14.50
CA LEU A 136 -0.75 -19.66 -14.37
C LEU A 136 -0.28 -18.71 -15.49
N MET A 137 1.02 -18.71 -15.80
CA MET A 137 1.58 -17.94 -16.90
C MET A 137 1.01 -18.33 -18.26
N ALA A 138 0.85 -19.64 -18.50
CA ALA A 138 0.28 -20.13 -19.76
C ALA A 138 -1.20 -19.75 -19.93
N LYS A 139 -1.97 -19.76 -18.83
CA LYS A 139 -3.39 -19.39 -18.81
C LYS A 139 -3.60 -17.91 -19.19
N GLU A 140 -2.77 -17.02 -18.71
CA GLU A 140 -2.88 -15.58 -18.96
C GLU A 140 -2.42 -15.17 -20.38
N GLY A 141 -1.82 -16.08 -21.15
CA GLY A 141 -1.42 -15.82 -22.54
C GLY A 141 -0.38 -14.72 -22.70
N ILE A 142 0.33 -14.37 -21.64
CA ILE A 142 1.31 -13.29 -21.64
C ILE A 142 2.55 -13.72 -22.43
N LEU A 143 2.99 -12.88 -23.37
CA LEU A 143 4.23 -13.09 -24.10
C LEU A 143 5.44 -12.73 -23.22
N TRP A 144 5.94 -13.72 -22.49
CA TRP A 144 7.06 -13.57 -21.54
C TRP A 144 8.43 -13.38 -22.21
N ARG A 145 8.49 -13.38 -23.54
CA ARG A 145 9.74 -13.47 -24.32
C ARG A 145 10.73 -12.34 -24.11
N ASN A 146 10.38 -11.24 -23.51
CA ASN A 146 11.29 -10.11 -23.31
C ASN A 146 11.17 -9.51 -21.91
N LEU A 147 10.68 -10.30 -20.95
CA LEU A 147 10.56 -9.87 -19.57
C LEU A 147 11.76 -10.37 -18.77
N ASN A 148 12.49 -9.46 -18.17
CA ASN A 148 13.48 -9.77 -17.17
C ASN A 148 12.76 -9.82 -15.82
N ILE A 149 12.46 -11.03 -15.33
CA ILE A 149 11.81 -11.24 -14.04
C ILE A 149 12.85 -10.97 -12.95
N SER A 150 12.59 -9.97 -12.13
CA SER A 150 13.46 -9.58 -11.01
C SER A 150 12.99 -10.11 -9.67
N ASP A 151 11.68 -10.41 -9.54
CA ASP A 151 11.09 -10.91 -8.30
C ASP A 151 9.79 -11.66 -8.55
N ILE A 152 9.50 -12.65 -7.71
CA ILE A 152 8.24 -13.40 -7.69
C ILE A 152 7.84 -13.54 -6.22
N ASP A 153 6.68 -13.02 -5.88
CA ASP A 153 6.14 -13.01 -4.53
C ASP A 153 4.70 -13.55 -4.54
N THR A 154 4.16 -13.89 -3.37
CA THR A 154 2.76 -14.23 -3.18
C THR A 154 2.12 -13.18 -2.30
N GLY A 155 0.94 -12.71 -2.69
CA GLY A 155 0.23 -11.69 -1.92
C GLY A 155 -1.22 -11.55 -2.35
N TYR A 156 -1.87 -10.57 -1.76
CA TYR A 156 -3.17 -10.12 -2.20
C TYR A 156 -3.03 -8.87 -3.05
N TYR A 157 -4.02 -8.61 -3.90
CA TYR A 157 -4.03 -7.43 -4.74
C TYR A 157 -5.40 -6.73 -4.75
N ILE A 158 -5.40 -5.43 -4.45
CA ILE A 158 -6.58 -4.58 -4.55
C ILE A 158 -6.59 -3.93 -5.93
N ARG A 159 -7.52 -4.33 -6.79
CA ARG A 159 -7.70 -3.80 -8.15
C ARG A 159 -8.59 -2.56 -8.17
N SER A 160 -9.56 -2.53 -7.27
CA SER A 160 -10.52 -1.44 -7.21
C SER A 160 -10.97 -1.14 -5.78
N SER A 161 -11.57 0.04 -5.57
CA SER A 161 -12.17 0.39 -4.29
C SER A 161 -13.39 -0.45 -3.93
N GLN A 162 -13.92 -1.24 -4.88
CA GLN A 162 -15.12 -2.07 -4.70
C GLN A 162 -14.78 -3.54 -4.40
N ASP A 163 -13.50 -3.90 -4.40
CA ASP A 163 -13.10 -5.26 -4.08
C ASP A 163 -13.48 -5.59 -2.63
N THR A 164 -14.36 -6.55 -2.46
CA THR A 164 -14.86 -7.02 -1.16
C THR A 164 -14.26 -8.34 -0.74
N VAL A 165 -13.76 -9.12 -1.68
CA VAL A 165 -13.05 -10.38 -1.46
C VAL A 165 -11.71 -10.31 -2.17
N LEU A 166 -10.64 -10.64 -1.47
CA LEU A 166 -9.31 -10.76 -2.04
C LEU A 166 -8.90 -12.24 -2.07
N GLU A 167 -8.46 -12.68 -3.23
CA GLU A 167 -7.84 -13.99 -3.41
C GLU A 167 -6.33 -13.82 -3.57
N PRO A 168 -5.53 -14.79 -3.13
CA PRO A 168 -4.09 -14.72 -3.29
C PRO A 168 -3.70 -14.76 -4.78
N ALA A 169 -2.65 -14.05 -5.10
CA ALA A 169 -2.09 -13.99 -6.45
C ALA A 169 -0.57 -14.14 -6.39
N LEU A 170 0.01 -14.71 -7.46
CA LEU A 170 1.44 -14.57 -7.71
C LEU A 170 1.71 -13.19 -8.30
N ILE A 171 2.64 -12.49 -7.68
CA ILE A 171 3.03 -11.12 -8.05
C ILE A 171 4.42 -11.19 -8.67
N ILE A 172 4.48 -10.99 -9.98
CA ILE A 172 5.73 -11.06 -10.75
C ILE A 172 6.19 -9.63 -11.03
N THR A 173 7.35 -9.27 -10.54
CA THR A 173 8.00 -8.00 -10.90
C THR A 173 8.95 -8.24 -12.05
N ALA A 174 8.75 -7.52 -13.14
CA ALA A 174 9.57 -7.62 -14.33
C ALA A 174 10.05 -6.24 -14.77
N ASN A 175 11.25 -6.21 -15.40
CA ASN A 175 11.87 -4.98 -15.89
C ASN A 175 11.91 -3.86 -14.84
N GLU A 176 12.20 -4.22 -13.57
CA GLU A 176 12.34 -3.36 -12.39
C GLU A 176 11.07 -2.63 -11.92
N ARG A 177 10.03 -2.51 -12.76
CA ARG A 177 8.84 -1.69 -12.45
C ARG A 177 7.51 -2.30 -12.88
N PHE A 178 7.54 -3.20 -13.83
CA PHE A 178 6.32 -3.81 -14.36
C PHE A 178 5.87 -4.95 -13.43
N ARG A 179 4.66 -4.89 -12.91
CA ARG A 179 4.06 -5.96 -12.09
C ARG A 179 2.97 -6.67 -12.87
N VAL A 180 3.00 -7.98 -12.81
CA VAL A 180 1.95 -8.86 -13.31
C VAL A 180 1.36 -9.60 -12.14
N TYR A 181 0.04 -9.63 -12.06
CA TYR A 181 -0.70 -10.33 -11.02
C TYR A 181 -1.41 -11.53 -11.65
N LEU A 182 -1.04 -12.73 -11.20
CA LEU A 182 -1.63 -13.97 -11.65
C LEU A 182 -2.51 -14.52 -10.53
N ASP A 183 -3.82 -14.50 -10.74
CA ASP A 183 -4.77 -15.04 -9.77
C ASP A 183 -4.53 -16.53 -9.56
N MET A 184 -4.30 -16.94 -8.32
CA MET A 184 -4.13 -18.33 -7.95
C MET A 184 -5.50 -19.00 -7.98
N VAL A 185 -5.57 -20.19 -8.59
CA VAL A 185 -6.81 -20.96 -8.67
C VAL A 185 -6.92 -21.85 -7.42
N ALA A 186 -8.06 -21.76 -6.74
CA ALA A 186 -8.35 -22.66 -5.62
C ALA A 186 -8.30 -24.12 -6.11
N GLU A 187 -7.64 -24.99 -5.37
CA GLU A 187 -7.71 -26.42 -5.62
C GLU A 187 -9.15 -26.86 -5.34
N GLU A 188 -9.80 -27.52 -6.33
CA GLU A 188 -11.07 -28.18 -6.09
C GLU A 188 -10.80 -29.31 -5.10
N GLY A 189 -11.41 -29.21 -3.90
CA GLY A 189 -11.22 -30.21 -2.86
C GLY A 189 -11.72 -31.57 -3.36
N GLU A 190 -10.88 -32.60 -3.23
CA GLU A 190 -11.27 -33.98 -3.37
C GLU A 190 -12.31 -34.40 -2.30
#